data_85e3deb4c2cfac8a328493da9bcb3a62
#
_entry.id   85e3deb4c2cfac8a328493da9bcb3a62
#
_cell.length_a   1.000
_cell.length_b   1.000
_cell.length_c   1.000
_cell.angle_alpha   90.00
_cell.angle_beta   90.00
_cell.angle_gamma   90.00
#
_symmetry.space_group_name_H-M   'P 1'
#
loop_
_entity.id
_entity.type
_entity.pdbx_description
1 polymer ?
#
loop_
_entity_poly.entity_id
_entity_poly.type
_entity_poly.pdbx_seq_one_letter_code
_entity_poly.pdbx_strand_id
1 'polypeptide(L)'
;STKMPVKQMNSADQMETIFEEQLRKCHVDYFDFYLVHCVSRDTYELCKKWGVFEFLKKKREEGKFREFGVSLHDSPEFLEEILNEHPEIDFVMEQINYLDWNNPTIRSREVYEMAVKHNKPVVVMEACKGGTLANLPEEAVKLMKDYNPEAPVASWAYRFVGSLPGVRVCLCGMPTEEFLKEDVAVFDDFKPLNEEEYRILEKVVEIVNAKTPIPCTQCRYCEPKCPKKIAIPDYFALYNDLKRLPADEVMTQAMYYGALIEHGHGPASACIECGSCEKQCPQHLSVMEYLKWVVRDIENYNPMEEIEKMKAAAGKEA
;
A
#
# COMPACT_ATOMS: atom_id res chain seq x y z
N SER A 1 -12.31 -15.24 -1.58
CA SER A 1 -12.69 -13.92 -2.06
C SER A 1 -11.95 -13.54 -3.35
N THR A 2 -12.55 -12.65 -4.16
CA THR A 2 -11.90 -12.04 -5.33
C THR A 2 -12.48 -10.64 -5.58
N LYS A 3 -12.01 -9.97 -6.67
CA LYS A 3 -12.32 -8.56 -6.92
C LYS A 3 -12.66 -8.32 -8.39
N MET A 4 -13.55 -7.37 -8.68
CA MET A 4 -13.79 -6.84 -10.03
C MET A 4 -12.66 -5.87 -10.42
N PRO A 5 -11.81 -6.19 -11.39
CA PRO A 5 -10.60 -5.43 -11.71
C PRO A 5 -10.89 -4.26 -12.65
N VAL A 6 -11.69 -3.28 -12.22
CA VAL A 6 -12.21 -2.18 -13.04
C VAL A 6 -11.12 -1.45 -13.82
N LYS A 7 -9.96 -1.17 -13.23
CA LYS A 7 -8.83 -0.51 -13.92
C LYS A 7 -8.25 -1.32 -15.10
N GLN A 8 -8.47 -2.63 -15.13
CA GLN A 8 -7.95 -3.52 -16.17
C GLN A 8 -9.00 -3.81 -17.27
N MET A 9 -10.22 -3.32 -17.08
CA MET A 9 -11.30 -3.50 -18.05
C MET A 9 -11.27 -2.36 -19.09
N ASN A 10 -11.78 -2.69 -20.30
CA ASN A 10 -11.90 -1.72 -21.39
C ASN A 10 -13.37 -1.36 -21.68
N SER A 11 -14.34 -2.16 -21.21
CA SER A 11 -15.78 -1.94 -21.39
C SER A 11 -16.60 -2.67 -20.35
N ALA A 12 -17.86 -2.26 -20.19
CA ALA A 12 -18.83 -2.90 -19.31
C ALA A 12 -19.11 -4.38 -19.68
N ASP A 13 -19.03 -4.72 -20.95
CA ASP A 13 -19.32 -6.09 -21.46
C ASP A 13 -18.37 -7.16 -20.90
N GLN A 14 -17.22 -6.73 -20.40
CA GLN A 14 -16.24 -7.65 -19.80
C GLN A 14 -16.61 -8.14 -18.41
N MET A 15 -17.52 -7.45 -17.70
CA MET A 15 -17.85 -7.77 -16.29
C MET A 15 -18.35 -9.20 -16.12
N GLU A 16 -19.31 -9.61 -16.97
CA GLU A 16 -19.87 -10.97 -16.90
C GLU A 16 -18.80 -12.04 -17.16
N THR A 17 -18.02 -11.86 -18.22
CA THR A 17 -16.97 -12.80 -18.59
C THR A 17 -15.92 -12.94 -17.49
N ILE A 18 -15.48 -11.82 -16.91
CA ILE A 18 -14.50 -11.80 -15.81
C ILE A 18 -15.06 -12.51 -14.59
N PHE A 19 -16.30 -12.21 -14.21
CA PHE A 19 -16.94 -12.79 -13.04
C PHE A 19 -17.07 -14.32 -13.15
N GLU A 20 -17.60 -14.81 -14.28
CA GLU A 20 -17.76 -16.25 -14.54
C GLU A 20 -16.40 -16.96 -14.65
N GLU A 21 -15.39 -16.32 -15.26
CA GLU A 21 -14.04 -16.86 -15.29
C GLU A 21 -13.41 -17.00 -13.91
N GLN A 22 -13.66 -16.07 -13.01
CA GLN A 22 -13.19 -16.13 -11.62
C GLN A 22 -13.83 -17.30 -10.86
N LEU A 23 -15.15 -17.51 -10.99
CA LEU A 23 -15.83 -18.68 -10.40
C LEU A 23 -15.19 -19.98 -10.91
N ARG A 24 -15.01 -20.08 -12.22
CA ARG A 24 -14.41 -21.25 -12.86
C ARG A 24 -12.96 -21.50 -12.40
N LYS A 25 -12.13 -20.46 -12.32
CA LYS A 25 -10.73 -20.57 -11.89
C LYS A 25 -10.60 -20.95 -10.41
N CYS A 26 -11.52 -20.47 -9.59
CA CYS A 26 -11.54 -20.80 -8.17
C CYS A 26 -12.23 -22.15 -7.87
N HIS A 27 -12.83 -22.81 -8.87
CA HIS A 27 -13.61 -24.04 -8.71
C HIS A 27 -14.73 -23.92 -7.67
N VAL A 28 -15.48 -22.81 -7.69
CA VAL A 28 -16.57 -22.51 -6.77
C VAL A 28 -17.82 -22.03 -7.53
N ASP A 29 -18.99 -22.21 -6.93
CA ASP A 29 -20.27 -21.75 -7.48
C ASP A 29 -20.64 -20.34 -7.01
N TYR A 30 -20.03 -19.87 -5.93
CA TYR A 30 -20.19 -18.53 -5.35
C TYR A 30 -18.95 -18.14 -4.56
N PHE A 31 -18.84 -16.82 -4.25
CA PHE A 31 -17.83 -16.27 -3.35
C PHE A 31 -18.45 -15.87 -2.01
N ASP A 32 -17.74 -16.04 -0.89
CA ASP A 32 -18.16 -15.46 0.39
C ASP A 32 -17.98 -13.94 0.39
N PHE A 33 -16.90 -13.45 -0.20
CA PHE A 33 -16.55 -12.03 -0.29
C PHE A 33 -16.23 -11.63 -1.72
N TYR A 34 -16.85 -10.58 -2.21
CA TYR A 34 -16.54 -10.00 -3.52
C TYR A 34 -16.37 -8.49 -3.42
N LEU A 35 -15.35 -7.91 -4.07
CA LEU A 35 -15.02 -6.50 -3.94
C LEU A 35 -14.94 -5.79 -5.30
N VAL A 36 -15.17 -4.48 -5.29
CA VAL A 36 -14.65 -3.59 -6.33
C VAL A 36 -13.18 -3.32 -6.04
N HIS A 37 -12.32 -3.56 -7.03
CA HIS A 37 -10.86 -3.47 -6.86
C HIS A 37 -10.34 -2.05 -7.06
N CYS A 38 -9.45 -1.62 -6.16
CA CYS A 38 -8.67 -0.40 -6.30
C CYS A 38 -9.52 0.85 -6.53
N VAL A 39 -10.51 1.08 -5.65
CA VAL A 39 -11.43 2.20 -5.75
C VAL A 39 -10.70 3.49 -5.34
N SER A 40 -10.63 4.41 -6.29
CA SER A 40 -10.20 5.80 -6.16
C SER A 40 -11.19 6.67 -6.93
N ARG A 41 -11.12 7.98 -6.86
CA ARG A 41 -12.03 8.87 -7.61
C ARG A 41 -12.08 8.53 -9.09
N ASP A 42 -10.92 8.30 -9.74
CA ASP A 42 -10.86 7.96 -11.16
C ASP A 42 -11.52 6.61 -11.46
N THR A 43 -11.24 5.60 -10.63
CA THR A 43 -11.85 4.26 -10.78
C THR A 43 -13.35 4.30 -10.53
N TYR A 44 -13.80 5.12 -9.60
CA TYR A 44 -15.21 5.27 -9.27
C TYR A 44 -16.02 5.88 -10.42
N GLU A 45 -15.46 6.86 -11.16
CA GLU A 45 -16.07 7.36 -12.37
C GLU A 45 -16.25 6.26 -13.44
N LEU A 46 -15.30 5.35 -13.56
CA LEU A 46 -15.45 4.17 -14.41
C LEU A 46 -16.53 3.22 -13.88
N CYS A 47 -16.60 3.02 -12.57
CA CYS A 47 -17.66 2.21 -11.94
C CYS A 47 -19.04 2.76 -12.25
N LYS A 48 -19.24 4.08 -12.12
CA LYS A 48 -20.50 4.73 -12.49
C LYS A 48 -20.80 4.60 -13.98
N LYS A 49 -19.83 4.89 -14.83
CA LYS A 49 -19.96 4.79 -16.29
C LYS A 49 -20.36 3.40 -16.77
N TRP A 50 -19.87 2.35 -16.14
CA TRP A 50 -20.10 0.96 -16.55
C TRP A 50 -21.20 0.25 -15.74
N GLY A 51 -21.75 0.89 -14.71
CA GLY A 51 -22.77 0.28 -13.86
C GLY A 51 -22.24 -0.88 -13.02
N VAL A 52 -21.01 -0.76 -12.48
CA VAL A 52 -20.34 -1.84 -11.76
C VAL A 52 -21.10 -2.23 -10.49
N PHE A 53 -21.56 -1.24 -9.74
CA PHE A 53 -22.30 -1.49 -8.48
C PHE A 53 -23.66 -2.17 -8.76
N GLU A 54 -24.39 -1.72 -9.77
CA GLU A 54 -25.64 -2.34 -10.22
C GLU A 54 -25.43 -3.78 -10.70
N PHE A 55 -24.37 -4.01 -11.47
CA PHE A 55 -23.98 -5.36 -11.90
C PHE A 55 -23.70 -6.26 -10.70
N LEU A 56 -22.90 -5.81 -9.75
CA LEU A 56 -22.56 -6.61 -8.57
C LEU A 56 -23.77 -6.83 -7.66
N LYS A 57 -24.63 -5.83 -7.50
CA LYS A 57 -25.89 -6.01 -6.77
C LYS A 57 -26.73 -7.13 -7.36
N LYS A 58 -26.90 -7.15 -8.70
CA LYS A 58 -27.58 -8.24 -9.40
C LYS A 58 -26.92 -9.60 -9.16
N LYS A 59 -25.58 -9.69 -9.24
CA LYS A 59 -24.86 -10.94 -8.96
C LYS A 59 -25.04 -11.42 -7.52
N ARG A 60 -25.15 -10.51 -6.57
CA ARG A 60 -25.50 -10.84 -5.18
C ARG A 60 -26.93 -11.39 -5.06
N GLU A 61 -27.90 -10.78 -5.72
CA GLU A 61 -29.29 -11.26 -5.76
C GLU A 61 -29.40 -12.64 -6.43
N GLU A 62 -28.55 -12.94 -7.40
CA GLU A 62 -28.40 -14.26 -8.03
C GLU A 62 -27.71 -15.29 -7.10
N GLY A 63 -27.28 -14.90 -5.90
CA GLY A 63 -26.59 -15.76 -4.94
C GLY A 63 -25.14 -16.09 -5.30
N LYS A 64 -24.53 -15.33 -6.21
CA LYS A 64 -23.17 -15.57 -6.68
C LYS A 64 -22.09 -15.07 -5.73
N PHE A 65 -22.43 -14.23 -4.77
CA PHE A 65 -21.58 -13.92 -3.62
C PHE A 65 -22.43 -13.45 -2.42
N ARG A 66 -21.81 -13.45 -1.22
CA ARG A 66 -22.50 -13.12 0.03
C ARG A 66 -22.26 -11.70 0.49
N GLU A 67 -21.02 -11.34 0.75
CA GLU A 67 -20.63 -10.02 1.27
C GLU A 67 -19.97 -9.17 0.19
N PHE A 68 -20.41 -7.93 0.10
CA PHE A 68 -19.95 -6.94 -0.88
C PHE A 68 -18.99 -5.95 -0.24
N GLY A 69 -17.79 -5.80 -0.81
CA GLY A 69 -16.78 -4.89 -0.32
C GLY A 69 -16.20 -3.97 -1.37
N VAL A 70 -15.43 -3.01 -0.90
CA VAL A 70 -14.58 -2.13 -1.73
C VAL A 70 -13.14 -2.16 -1.22
N SER A 71 -12.19 -2.19 -2.15
CA SER A 71 -10.77 -2.02 -1.85
C SER A 71 -10.40 -0.57 -2.09
N LEU A 72 -10.30 0.22 -1.01
CA LEU A 72 -10.10 1.67 -1.07
C LEU A 72 -8.62 2.05 -1.19
N HIS A 73 -8.35 3.03 -2.07
CA HIS A 73 -7.04 3.67 -2.23
C HIS A 73 -7.22 5.17 -2.44
N ASP A 74 -7.91 5.82 -1.52
CA ASP A 74 -8.23 7.25 -1.57
C ASP A 74 -8.49 7.79 -0.14
N SER A 75 -8.98 9.01 -0.04
CA SER A 75 -9.19 9.74 1.22
C SER A 75 -10.39 9.24 2.04
N PRO A 76 -10.44 9.52 3.35
CA PRO A 76 -11.59 9.20 4.20
C PRO A 76 -12.86 9.94 3.76
N GLU A 77 -12.75 11.16 3.24
CA GLU A 77 -13.89 11.93 2.72
C GLU A 77 -14.51 11.23 1.50
N PHE A 78 -13.66 10.63 0.66
CA PHE A 78 -14.14 9.87 -0.48
C PHE A 78 -14.75 8.52 -0.06
N LEU A 79 -14.22 7.88 0.98
CA LEU A 79 -14.87 6.72 1.57
C LEU A 79 -16.27 7.06 2.09
N GLU A 80 -16.43 8.18 2.79
CA GLU A 80 -17.74 8.63 3.29
C GLU A 80 -18.74 8.84 2.15
N GLU A 81 -18.29 9.47 1.04
CA GLU A 81 -19.11 9.65 -0.18
C GLU A 81 -19.61 8.30 -0.71
N ILE A 82 -18.71 7.33 -0.91
CA ILE A 82 -19.05 6.00 -1.42
C ILE A 82 -20.01 5.26 -0.48
N LEU A 83 -19.75 5.26 0.82
CA LEU A 83 -20.58 4.54 1.79
C LEU A 83 -21.98 5.14 1.93
N ASN A 84 -22.12 6.46 1.68
CA ASN A 84 -23.43 7.12 1.64
C ASN A 84 -24.20 6.81 0.33
N GLU A 85 -23.51 6.74 -0.81
CA GLU A 85 -24.11 6.40 -2.10
C GLU A 85 -24.42 4.89 -2.21
N HIS A 86 -23.63 4.03 -1.56
CA HIS A 86 -23.70 2.57 -1.63
C HIS A 86 -23.81 1.95 -0.22
N PRO A 87 -24.92 2.12 0.48
CA PRO A 87 -25.12 1.56 1.82
C PRO A 87 -25.09 0.02 1.84
N GLU A 88 -25.28 -0.63 0.68
CA GLU A 88 -25.19 -2.09 0.49
C GLU A 88 -23.76 -2.64 0.62
N ILE A 89 -22.73 -1.82 0.69
CA ILE A 89 -21.35 -2.24 0.97
C ILE A 89 -21.31 -2.79 2.40
N ASP A 90 -20.86 -4.03 2.56
CA ASP A 90 -20.80 -4.71 3.85
C ASP A 90 -19.48 -4.48 4.59
N PHE A 91 -18.36 -4.30 3.86
CA PHE A 91 -17.03 -4.13 4.45
C PHE A 91 -16.10 -3.29 3.56
N VAL A 92 -15.06 -2.73 4.18
CA VAL A 92 -14.01 -1.96 3.49
C VAL A 92 -12.68 -2.71 3.60
N MET A 93 -11.95 -2.82 2.49
CA MET A 93 -10.56 -3.26 2.48
C MET A 93 -9.67 -2.05 2.32
N GLU A 94 -8.73 -1.86 3.25
CA GLU A 94 -7.81 -0.72 3.26
C GLU A 94 -6.41 -1.10 3.73
N GLN A 95 -5.44 -0.22 3.45
CA GLN A 95 -4.06 -0.36 3.88
C GLN A 95 -3.90 0.13 5.31
N ILE A 96 -3.52 -0.77 6.24
CA ILE A 96 -3.23 -0.42 7.62
C ILE A 96 -1.93 -1.09 8.09
N ASN A 97 -1.02 -0.28 8.61
CA ASN A 97 0.14 -0.71 9.40
C ASN A 97 0.59 0.42 10.33
N TYR A 98 1.40 0.11 11.33
CA TYR A 98 1.81 1.10 12.34
C TYR A 98 2.68 2.24 11.77
N LEU A 99 3.43 2.02 10.68
CA LEU A 99 4.25 3.04 10.04
C LEU A 99 3.41 4.09 9.29
N ASP A 100 2.35 3.62 8.61
CA ASP A 100 1.46 4.47 7.83
C ASP A 100 0.29 5.03 8.64
N TRP A 101 0.09 4.57 9.88
CA TRP A 101 -1.06 4.88 10.73
C TRP A 101 -1.35 6.37 10.87
N ASN A 102 -0.31 7.15 11.15
CA ASN A 102 -0.38 8.61 11.25
C ASN A 102 0.26 9.31 10.03
N ASN A 103 0.47 8.61 8.92
CA ASN A 103 1.03 9.20 7.71
C ASN A 103 0.01 10.17 7.08
N PRO A 104 0.34 11.47 6.90
CA PRO A 104 -0.61 12.48 6.44
C PRO A 104 -1.05 12.30 4.98
N THR A 105 -0.36 11.46 4.22
CA THR A 105 -0.71 11.15 2.82
C THR A 105 -1.59 9.93 2.71
N ILE A 106 -1.22 8.84 3.38
CA ILE A 106 -1.96 7.58 3.33
C ILE A 106 -3.24 7.69 4.17
N ARG A 107 -3.16 8.40 5.31
CA ARG A 107 -4.29 8.68 6.20
C ARG A 107 -5.02 7.41 6.67
N SER A 108 -4.28 6.30 6.84
CA SER A 108 -4.84 4.99 7.21
C SER A 108 -5.76 5.07 8.43
N ARG A 109 -5.33 5.80 9.47
CA ARG A 109 -6.14 5.99 10.68
C ARG A 109 -7.49 6.62 10.38
N GLU A 110 -7.50 7.68 9.61
CA GLU A 110 -8.72 8.44 9.32
C GLU A 110 -9.68 7.62 8.43
N VAL A 111 -9.15 6.84 7.47
CA VAL A 111 -9.93 5.93 6.64
C VAL A 111 -10.56 4.82 7.50
N TYR A 112 -9.77 4.22 8.41
CA TYR A 112 -10.25 3.23 9.37
C TYR A 112 -11.35 3.81 10.27
N GLU A 113 -11.13 4.98 10.88
CA GLU A 113 -12.11 5.65 11.73
C GLU A 113 -13.41 5.95 10.97
N MET A 114 -13.31 6.28 9.68
CA MET A 114 -14.47 6.49 8.80
C MET A 114 -15.24 5.18 8.54
N ALA A 115 -14.55 4.08 8.25
CA ALA A 115 -15.19 2.78 8.10
C ALA A 115 -15.92 2.35 9.38
N VAL A 116 -15.27 2.49 10.54
CA VAL A 116 -15.86 2.20 11.85
C VAL A 116 -17.06 3.10 12.16
N LYS A 117 -17.00 4.39 11.86
CA LYS A 117 -18.11 5.34 12.00
C LYS A 117 -19.35 4.87 11.22
N HIS A 118 -19.15 4.29 10.06
CA HIS A 118 -20.23 3.71 9.24
C HIS A 118 -20.57 2.26 9.61
N ASN A 119 -20.05 1.73 10.73
CA ASN A 119 -20.22 0.34 11.17
C ASN A 119 -19.81 -0.68 10.09
N LYS A 120 -18.80 -0.38 9.29
CA LYS A 120 -18.27 -1.30 8.29
C LYS A 120 -17.04 -2.02 8.86
N PRO A 121 -17.05 -3.35 8.93
CA PRO A 121 -15.87 -4.13 9.29
C PRO A 121 -14.74 -3.86 8.29
N VAL A 122 -13.51 -3.93 8.79
CA VAL A 122 -12.31 -3.66 7.99
C VAL A 122 -11.55 -4.95 7.68
N VAL A 123 -11.20 -5.11 6.43
CA VAL A 123 -10.23 -6.10 5.94
C VAL A 123 -8.93 -5.36 5.66
N VAL A 124 -7.85 -5.77 6.30
CA VAL A 124 -6.58 -5.05 6.21
C VAL A 124 -5.69 -5.66 5.14
N MET A 125 -5.21 -4.83 4.23
CA MET A 125 -4.09 -5.11 3.33
C MET A 125 -2.86 -4.34 3.77
N GLU A 126 -1.69 -4.76 3.33
CA GLU A 126 -0.39 -4.12 3.62
C GLU A 126 -0.06 -4.06 5.12
N ALA A 127 -0.53 -5.02 5.93
CA ALA A 127 -0.24 -5.08 7.36
C ALA A 127 1.27 -5.07 7.65
N CYS A 128 2.06 -5.77 6.83
CA CYS A 128 3.52 -5.79 6.90
C CYS A 128 4.20 -4.91 5.83
N LYS A 129 3.44 -4.03 5.16
CA LYS A 129 3.93 -3.08 4.14
C LYS A 129 4.83 -3.75 3.10
N GLY A 130 4.30 -4.79 2.40
CA GLY A 130 5.06 -5.53 1.39
C GLY A 130 6.29 -6.25 1.94
N GLY A 131 6.38 -6.51 3.25
CA GLY A 131 7.54 -7.11 3.91
C GLY A 131 8.49 -6.09 4.55
N THR A 132 8.32 -4.81 4.30
CA THR A 132 9.14 -3.74 4.89
C THR A 132 9.20 -3.83 6.41
N LEU A 133 8.07 -4.12 7.07
CA LEU A 133 8.00 -4.16 8.54
C LEU A 133 8.54 -5.46 9.13
N ALA A 134 8.94 -6.42 8.31
CA ALA A 134 9.74 -7.58 8.71
C ALA A 134 11.26 -7.29 8.64
N ASN A 135 11.68 -6.28 7.85
CA ASN A 135 13.07 -5.93 7.54
C ASN A 135 13.39 -4.49 7.99
N LEU A 136 13.32 -4.25 9.29
CA LEU A 136 13.54 -2.93 9.89
C LEU A 136 15.03 -2.63 10.08
N PRO A 137 15.40 -1.33 10.24
CA PRO A 137 16.74 -0.95 10.69
C PRO A 137 17.13 -1.65 11.99
N GLU A 138 18.40 -2.02 12.14
CA GLU A 138 18.93 -2.77 13.28
C GLU A 138 18.57 -2.15 14.64
N GLU A 139 18.61 -0.83 14.74
CA GLU A 139 18.23 -0.10 15.96
C GLU A 139 16.75 -0.32 16.34
N ALA A 140 15.87 -0.37 15.35
CA ALA A 140 14.44 -0.62 15.56
C ALA A 140 14.21 -2.09 15.97
N VAL A 141 14.86 -3.04 15.27
CA VAL A 141 14.82 -4.46 15.62
C VAL A 141 15.30 -4.68 17.05
N LYS A 142 16.40 -4.01 17.44
CA LYS A 142 16.94 -4.10 18.81
C LYS A 142 15.93 -3.70 19.86
N LEU A 143 15.18 -2.59 19.68
CA LEU A 143 14.15 -2.18 20.63
C LEU A 143 13.06 -3.24 20.81
N MET A 144 12.62 -3.85 19.72
CA MET A 144 11.62 -4.91 19.76
C MET A 144 12.14 -6.17 20.46
N LYS A 145 13.38 -6.57 20.15
CA LYS A 145 14.02 -7.76 20.71
C LYS A 145 14.45 -7.60 22.17
N ASP A 146 14.83 -6.41 22.60
CA ASP A 146 15.12 -6.10 24.01
C ASP A 146 13.85 -6.28 24.88
N TYR A 147 12.68 -6.02 24.33
CA TYR A 147 11.40 -6.22 25.03
C TYR A 147 10.90 -7.67 24.94
N ASN A 148 10.92 -8.27 23.76
CA ASN A 148 10.51 -9.65 23.54
C ASN A 148 11.46 -10.34 22.55
N PRO A 149 12.51 -11.03 23.04
CA PRO A 149 13.51 -11.65 22.19
C PRO A 149 12.96 -12.71 21.24
N GLU A 150 11.92 -13.42 21.66
CA GLU A 150 11.35 -14.56 20.90
C GLU A 150 10.34 -14.09 19.83
N ALA A 151 9.74 -12.90 19.97
CA ALA A 151 8.72 -12.44 19.01
C ALA A 151 9.34 -12.15 17.64
N PRO A 152 8.83 -12.75 16.54
CA PRO A 152 9.20 -12.34 15.19
C PRO A 152 8.91 -10.84 14.97
N VAL A 153 9.79 -10.15 14.22
CA VAL A 153 9.62 -8.71 13.96
C VAL A 153 8.29 -8.43 13.26
N ALA A 154 7.92 -9.22 12.26
CA ALA A 154 6.65 -9.11 11.54
C ALA A 154 5.42 -9.25 12.45
N SER A 155 5.52 -10.04 13.53
CA SER A 155 4.39 -10.26 14.46
C SER A 155 3.87 -8.98 15.10
N TRP A 156 4.72 -7.97 15.28
CA TRP A 156 4.32 -6.67 15.81
C TRP A 156 3.37 -5.91 14.87
N ALA A 157 3.59 -6.04 13.55
CA ALA A 157 2.70 -5.44 12.55
C ALA A 157 1.33 -6.12 12.53
N TYR A 158 1.30 -7.44 12.59
CA TYR A 158 0.06 -8.21 12.64
C TYR A 158 -0.71 -7.98 13.95
N ARG A 159 0.00 -7.92 15.08
CA ARG A 159 -0.61 -7.62 16.38
C ARG A 159 -1.12 -6.19 16.45
N PHE A 160 -0.44 -5.22 15.84
CA PHE A 160 -0.95 -3.86 15.71
C PHE A 160 -2.31 -3.85 15.02
N VAL A 161 -2.40 -4.45 13.85
CA VAL A 161 -3.63 -4.55 13.06
C VAL A 161 -4.73 -5.30 13.82
N GLY A 162 -4.41 -6.46 14.39
CA GLY A 162 -5.37 -7.27 15.14
C GLY A 162 -5.85 -6.60 16.44
N SER A 163 -5.11 -5.62 16.98
CA SER A 163 -5.51 -4.85 18.16
C SER A 163 -6.55 -3.76 17.86
N LEU A 164 -6.83 -3.47 16.58
CA LEU A 164 -7.79 -2.45 16.18
C LEU A 164 -9.22 -3.00 16.19
N PRO A 165 -10.14 -2.44 16.99
CA PRO A 165 -11.54 -2.86 17.00
C PRO A 165 -12.17 -2.72 15.60
N GLY A 166 -12.97 -3.72 15.18
CA GLY A 166 -13.63 -3.69 13.87
C GLY A 166 -12.80 -4.26 12.72
N VAL A 167 -11.51 -4.53 12.90
CA VAL A 167 -10.74 -5.34 11.97
C VAL A 167 -11.23 -6.77 12.02
N ARG A 168 -11.65 -7.29 10.86
CA ARG A 168 -12.21 -8.64 10.72
C ARG A 168 -11.22 -9.64 10.14
N VAL A 169 -10.38 -9.16 9.21
CA VAL A 169 -9.39 -9.98 8.51
C VAL A 169 -8.11 -9.19 8.32
N CYS A 170 -6.99 -9.81 8.60
CA CYS A 170 -5.66 -9.34 8.23
C CYS A 170 -5.13 -10.19 7.07
N LEU A 171 -4.83 -9.57 5.94
CA LEU A 171 -4.21 -10.26 4.81
C LEU A 171 -2.70 -10.35 5.03
N CYS A 172 -2.18 -11.57 5.04
CA CYS A 172 -0.76 -11.85 5.20
C CYS A 172 -0.20 -12.51 3.95
N GLY A 173 0.98 -12.09 3.52
CA GLY A 173 1.75 -12.77 2.47
C GLY A 173 2.61 -13.88 3.09
N MET A 174 2.33 -15.13 2.73
CA MET A 174 2.99 -16.31 3.30
C MET A 174 3.69 -17.14 2.21
N PRO A 175 4.84 -16.67 1.69
CA PRO A 175 5.52 -17.33 0.56
C PRO A 175 6.17 -18.65 0.94
N THR A 176 6.40 -18.92 2.22
CA THR A 176 7.00 -20.16 2.73
C THR A 176 6.15 -20.78 3.83
N GLU A 177 6.36 -22.08 4.10
CA GLU A 177 5.73 -22.78 5.20
C GLU A 177 6.13 -22.20 6.58
N GLU A 178 7.34 -21.66 6.70
CA GLU A 178 7.84 -21.02 7.90
C GLU A 178 7.03 -19.74 8.22
N PHE A 179 6.88 -18.84 7.25
CA PHE A 179 6.04 -17.64 7.42
C PHE A 179 4.57 -18.00 7.73
N LEU A 180 4.04 -19.04 7.07
CA LEU A 180 2.70 -19.51 7.39
C LEU A 180 2.57 -19.92 8.86
N LYS A 181 3.53 -20.66 9.40
CA LYS A 181 3.54 -21.10 10.80
C LYS A 181 3.66 -19.92 11.76
N GLU A 182 4.56 -18.98 11.47
CA GLU A 182 4.75 -17.78 12.29
C GLU A 182 3.49 -16.89 12.29
N ASP A 183 2.91 -16.62 11.14
CA ASP A 183 1.75 -15.74 11.00
C ASP A 183 0.49 -16.38 11.65
N VAL A 184 0.28 -17.68 11.45
CA VAL A 184 -0.82 -18.41 12.11
C VAL A 184 -0.65 -18.38 13.62
N ALA A 185 0.56 -18.60 14.13
CA ALA A 185 0.82 -18.60 15.58
C ALA A 185 0.50 -17.24 16.24
N VAL A 186 0.61 -16.12 15.51
CA VAL A 186 0.22 -14.80 16.02
C VAL A 186 -1.28 -14.72 16.31
N PHE A 187 -2.09 -15.36 15.49
CA PHE A 187 -3.56 -15.29 15.60
C PHE A 187 -4.18 -16.44 16.39
N ASP A 188 -3.50 -17.60 16.52
CA ASP A 188 -3.97 -18.74 17.31
C ASP A 188 -4.01 -18.43 18.82
N ASP A 189 -3.01 -17.72 19.36
CA ASP A 189 -2.99 -17.22 20.75
C ASP A 189 -2.86 -15.70 20.74
N PHE A 190 -3.82 -15.04 20.07
CA PHE A 190 -3.77 -13.60 19.84
C PHE A 190 -3.74 -12.81 21.14
N LYS A 191 -2.72 -11.98 21.28
CA LYS A 191 -2.56 -11.03 22.38
C LYS A 191 -2.50 -9.62 21.81
N PRO A 192 -3.50 -8.77 22.10
CA PRO A 192 -3.48 -7.38 21.68
C PRO A 192 -2.24 -6.69 22.23
N LEU A 193 -1.78 -5.66 21.52
CA LEU A 193 -0.68 -4.82 22.00
C LEU A 193 -1.06 -4.14 23.30
N ASN A 194 -0.13 -4.12 24.26
CA ASN A 194 -0.25 -3.34 25.48
C ASN A 194 0.34 -1.94 25.30
N GLU A 195 0.16 -1.07 26.30
CA GLU A 195 0.63 0.34 26.24
C GLU A 195 2.14 0.47 26.02
N GLU A 196 2.95 -0.43 26.59
CA GLU A 196 4.41 -0.37 26.41
C GLU A 196 4.81 -0.77 24.99
N GLU A 197 4.16 -1.78 24.42
CA GLU A 197 4.37 -2.19 23.04
C GLU A 197 3.99 -1.09 22.05
N TYR A 198 2.92 -0.34 22.29
CA TYR A 198 2.60 0.86 21.49
C TYR A 198 3.69 1.92 21.59
N ARG A 199 4.23 2.19 22.78
CA ARG A 199 5.35 3.14 22.95
C ARG A 199 6.62 2.68 22.22
N ILE A 200 6.88 1.37 22.19
CA ILE A 200 8.00 0.81 21.41
C ILE A 200 7.76 1.03 19.92
N LEU A 201 6.55 0.76 19.42
CA LEU A 201 6.22 1.01 18.02
C LEU A 201 6.35 2.50 17.64
N GLU A 202 5.95 3.43 18.52
CA GLU A 202 6.17 4.86 18.30
C GLU A 202 7.65 5.19 18.08
N LYS A 203 8.54 4.64 18.93
CA LYS A 203 10.00 4.80 18.77
C LYS A 203 10.53 4.13 17.48
N VAL A 204 10.01 2.96 17.14
CA VAL A 204 10.35 2.28 15.87
C VAL A 204 9.97 3.16 14.69
N VAL A 205 8.78 3.76 14.69
CA VAL A 205 8.32 4.70 13.67
C VAL A 205 9.25 5.93 13.58
N GLU A 206 9.65 6.48 14.73
CA GLU A 206 10.62 7.60 14.78
C GLU A 206 11.96 7.23 14.14
N ILE A 207 12.52 6.06 14.47
CA ILE A 207 13.79 5.57 13.90
C ILE A 207 13.68 5.39 12.38
N VAL A 208 12.60 4.76 11.92
CA VAL A 208 12.37 4.53 10.49
C VAL A 208 12.21 5.87 9.76
N ASN A 209 11.46 6.80 10.33
CA ASN A 209 11.23 8.12 9.73
C ASN A 209 12.47 9.03 9.81
N ALA A 210 13.34 8.89 10.80
CA ALA A 210 14.61 9.64 10.87
C ALA A 210 15.53 9.33 9.67
N LYS A 211 15.35 8.18 9.01
CA LYS A 211 16.03 7.81 7.76
C LYS A 211 15.29 8.32 6.52
N THR A 212 14.54 9.40 6.65
CA THR A 212 13.77 10.02 5.56
C THR A 212 14.51 11.26 5.04
N PRO A 213 15.35 11.13 3.99
CA PRO A 213 16.22 12.23 3.54
C PRO A 213 15.48 13.38 2.87
N ILE A 214 14.26 13.15 2.34
CA ILE A 214 13.46 14.17 1.68
C ILE A 214 12.18 14.39 2.50
N PRO A 215 12.09 15.48 3.30
CA PRO A 215 10.96 15.74 4.18
C PRO A 215 9.74 16.26 3.40
N CYS A 216 9.34 15.54 2.35
CA CYS A 216 8.18 15.85 1.54
C CYS A 216 6.90 15.41 2.26
N THR A 217 5.94 16.34 2.43
CA THR A 217 4.64 16.09 3.04
C THR A 217 3.59 15.58 2.05
N GLN A 218 3.99 15.36 0.80
CA GLN A 218 3.14 14.89 -0.30
C GLN A 218 1.87 15.73 -0.53
N CYS A 219 1.92 17.02 -0.25
CA CYS A 219 0.79 17.96 -0.46
C CYS A 219 0.41 18.16 -1.95
N ARG A 220 1.23 17.68 -2.88
CA ARG A 220 1.02 17.66 -4.35
C ARG A 220 0.87 19.04 -5.03
N TYR A 221 1.14 20.16 -4.36
CA TYR A 221 1.03 21.50 -4.98
C TYR A 221 2.02 21.72 -6.13
N CYS A 222 3.12 20.97 -6.18
CA CYS A 222 4.12 21.02 -7.22
C CYS A 222 3.69 20.32 -8.52
N GLU A 223 2.86 19.28 -8.46
CA GLU A 223 2.50 18.46 -9.63
C GLU A 223 1.77 19.22 -10.73
N PRO A 224 0.66 19.95 -10.45
CA PRO A 224 -0.05 20.69 -11.48
C PRO A 224 0.78 21.78 -12.15
N LYS A 225 1.90 22.16 -11.54
CA LYS A 225 2.81 23.20 -12.03
C LYS A 225 4.01 22.64 -12.79
N CYS A 226 4.18 21.32 -12.80
CA CYS A 226 5.27 20.69 -13.52
C CYS A 226 4.94 20.55 -15.03
N PRO A 227 5.64 21.28 -15.93
CA PRO A 227 5.36 21.19 -17.37
C PRO A 227 5.74 19.83 -17.96
N LYS A 228 6.53 19.05 -17.23
CA LYS A 228 6.96 17.69 -17.59
C LYS A 228 6.14 16.59 -16.92
N LYS A 229 5.10 16.95 -16.17
CA LYS A 229 4.20 16.01 -15.47
C LYS A 229 4.95 15.01 -14.56
N ILE A 230 6.05 15.44 -13.96
CA ILE A 230 6.84 14.60 -13.05
C ILE A 230 6.02 14.36 -11.78
N ALA A 231 5.86 13.10 -11.37
CA ALA A 231 5.19 12.70 -10.13
C ALA A 231 6.11 12.97 -8.92
N ILE A 232 6.41 14.25 -8.68
CA ILE A 232 7.43 14.69 -7.72
C ILE A 232 7.23 14.08 -6.34
N PRO A 233 6.05 14.17 -5.69
CA PRO A 233 5.85 13.60 -4.37
C PRO A 233 6.01 12.09 -4.34
N ASP A 234 5.53 11.39 -5.36
CA ASP A 234 5.62 9.93 -5.42
C ASP A 234 7.08 9.48 -5.59
N TYR A 235 7.84 10.15 -6.44
CA TYR A 235 9.28 9.88 -6.60
C TYR A 235 10.06 10.14 -5.31
N PHE A 236 9.68 11.14 -4.53
CA PHE A 236 10.27 11.39 -3.22
C PHE A 236 9.90 10.35 -2.19
N ALA A 237 8.68 9.82 -2.25
CA ALA A 237 8.27 8.69 -1.42
C ALA A 237 9.10 7.44 -1.72
N LEU A 238 9.21 7.08 -3.01
CA LEU A 238 10.05 5.96 -3.45
C LEU A 238 11.51 6.11 -3.02
N TYR A 239 12.06 7.33 -3.14
CA TYR A 239 13.41 7.62 -2.69
C TYR A 239 13.59 7.47 -1.17
N ASN A 240 12.63 7.95 -0.40
CA ASN A 240 12.64 7.80 1.04
C ASN A 240 12.54 6.33 1.45
N ASP A 241 11.69 5.56 0.78
CA ASP A 241 11.56 4.13 1.02
C ASP A 241 12.87 3.39 0.69
N LEU A 242 13.52 3.74 -0.43
CA LEU A 242 14.85 3.23 -0.78
C LEU A 242 15.89 3.44 0.35
N LYS A 243 15.84 4.59 1.03
CA LYS A 243 16.82 4.92 2.10
C LYS A 243 16.46 4.33 3.47
N ARG A 244 15.20 3.93 3.66
CA ARG A 244 14.72 3.27 4.89
C ARG A 244 14.98 1.77 4.88
N LEU A 245 14.99 1.17 3.69
CA LEU A 245 15.01 -0.26 3.47
C LEU A 245 16.43 -0.80 3.30
N PRO A 246 16.63 -2.12 3.46
CA PRO A 246 17.88 -2.79 3.07
C PRO A 246 18.24 -2.52 1.60
N ALA A 247 19.53 -2.62 1.29
CA ALA A 247 20.07 -2.24 -0.03
C ALA A 247 19.56 -3.08 -1.21
N ASP A 248 18.95 -4.23 -0.96
CA ASP A 248 18.37 -5.14 -1.95
C ASP A 248 16.97 -4.73 -2.45
N GLU A 249 16.35 -3.72 -1.82
CA GLU A 249 15.01 -3.23 -2.18
C GLU A 249 15.00 -2.19 -3.31
N VAL A 250 16.14 -1.84 -3.88
CA VAL A 250 16.23 -0.85 -4.99
C VAL A 250 15.38 -1.29 -6.18
N MET A 251 15.36 -2.59 -6.49
CA MET A 251 14.59 -3.13 -7.62
C MET A 251 13.09 -2.88 -7.45
N THR A 252 12.55 -3.03 -6.25
CA THR A 252 11.13 -2.77 -5.94
C THR A 252 10.80 -1.30 -6.19
N GLN A 253 11.64 -0.37 -5.74
CA GLN A 253 11.40 1.06 -5.94
C GLN A 253 11.53 1.43 -7.44
N ALA A 254 12.45 0.83 -8.17
CA ALA A 254 12.60 1.04 -9.61
C ALA A 254 11.38 0.51 -10.41
N MET A 255 10.77 -0.59 -9.99
CA MET A 255 9.52 -1.09 -10.59
C MET A 255 8.34 -0.12 -10.37
N TYR A 256 8.15 0.40 -9.16
CA TYR A 256 7.12 1.41 -8.88
C TYR A 256 7.38 2.71 -9.66
N TYR A 257 8.64 3.12 -9.77
CA TYR A 257 9.03 4.26 -10.59
C TYR A 257 8.63 4.06 -12.05
N GLY A 258 8.93 2.90 -12.63
CA GLY A 258 8.54 2.53 -13.99
C GLY A 258 7.02 2.55 -14.19
N ALA A 259 6.26 2.00 -13.22
CA ALA A 259 4.80 2.01 -13.27
C ALA A 259 4.21 3.43 -13.30
N LEU A 260 4.78 4.39 -12.56
CA LEU A 260 4.36 5.80 -12.62
C LEU A 260 4.58 6.39 -14.01
N ILE A 261 5.69 6.07 -14.68
CA ILE A 261 5.96 6.52 -16.06
C ILE A 261 4.94 5.90 -17.03
N GLU A 262 4.64 4.62 -16.90
CA GLU A 262 3.62 3.94 -17.71
C GLU A 262 2.22 4.56 -17.56
N HIS A 263 1.92 5.12 -16.37
CA HIS A 263 0.70 5.88 -16.10
C HIS A 263 0.71 7.34 -16.61
N GLY A 264 1.74 7.71 -17.37
CA GLY A 264 1.81 8.99 -18.09
C GLY A 264 2.53 10.11 -17.34
N HIS A 265 3.23 9.79 -16.26
CA HIS A 265 4.12 10.75 -15.59
C HIS A 265 5.46 10.84 -16.32
N GLY A 266 6.07 12.04 -16.31
CA GLY A 266 7.41 12.23 -16.84
C GLY A 266 8.49 11.67 -15.92
N PRO A 267 9.59 11.10 -16.45
CA PRO A 267 10.71 10.66 -15.63
C PRO A 267 11.36 11.84 -14.90
N ALA A 268 12.05 11.55 -13.80
CA ALA A 268 12.73 12.59 -13.00
C ALA A 268 13.80 13.32 -13.83
N SER A 269 14.49 12.63 -14.74
CA SER A 269 15.47 13.18 -15.68
C SER A 269 14.88 14.16 -16.69
N ALA A 270 13.55 14.15 -16.92
CA ALA A 270 12.89 15.13 -17.77
C ALA A 270 12.81 16.54 -17.14
N CYS A 271 13.28 16.71 -15.90
CA CYS A 271 13.30 18.00 -15.21
C CYS A 271 14.11 19.03 -15.99
N ILE A 272 13.44 20.16 -16.33
CA ILE A 272 14.06 21.29 -17.04
C ILE A 272 14.54 22.40 -16.09
N GLU A 273 14.59 22.15 -14.82
CA GLU A 273 15.05 23.07 -13.78
C GLU A 273 14.33 24.44 -13.78
N CYS A 274 13.04 24.48 -14.12
CA CYS A 274 12.27 25.74 -14.22
C CYS A 274 11.89 26.37 -12.87
N GLY A 275 12.10 25.67 -11.75
CA GLY A 275 11.83 26.15 -10.39
C GLY A 275 10.35 26.29 -10.01
N SER A 276 9.42 25.94 -10.90
CA SER A 276 7.98 26.11 -10.63
C SER A 276 7.49 25.30 -9.42
N CYS A 277 8.02 24.08 -9.25
CA CYS A 277 7.70 23.19 -8.12
C CYS A 277 8.21 23.76 -6.77
N GLU A 278 9.41 24.31 -6.73
CA GLU A 278 10.00 24.91 -5.52
C GLU A 278 9.24 26.15 -5.06
N LYS A 279 8.78 26.98 -6.00
CA LYS A 279 7.96 28.17 -5.70
C LYS A 279 6.60 27.79 -5.06
N GLN A 280 6.09 26.61 -5.34
CA GLN A 280 4.82 26.13 -4.79
C GLN A 280 5.00 25.28 -3.52
N CYS A 281 6.23 24.89 -3.21
CA CYS A 281 6.48 24.00 -2.08
C CYS A 281 6.34 24.73 -0.73
N PRO A 282 5.33 24.41 0.11
CA PRO A 282 5.18 25.04 1.42
C PRO A 282 6.27 24.62 2.41
N GLN A 283 7.04 23.58 2.07
CA GLN A 283 8.17 23.09 2.87
C GLN A 283 9.51 23.67 2.39
N HIS A 284 9.51 24.53 1.36
CA HIS A 284 10.72 25.14 0.78
C HIS A 284 11.80 24.13 0.41
N LEU A 285 11.40 22.95 -0.10
CA LEU A 285 12.32 21.89 -0.49
C LEU A 285 13.09 22.23 -1.75
N SER A 286 14.35 21.81 -1.81
CA SER A 286 15.21 21.85 -3.03
C SER A 286 14.79 20.74 -4.00
N VAL A 287 13.58 20.88 -4.58
CA VAL A 287 12.93 19.84 -5.38
C VAL A 287 13.78 19.40 -6.56
N MET A 288 14.40 20.34 -7.27
CA MET A 288 15.23 20.04 -8.42
C MET A 288 16.48 19.24 -8.04
N GLU A 289 17.07 19.53 -6.89
CA GLU A 289 18.22 18.75 -6.37
C GLU A 289 17.80 17.35 -5.97
N TYR A 290 16.67 17.20 -5.28
CA TYR A 290 16.16 15.91 -4.87
C TYR A 290 15.74 15.03 -6.06
N LEU A 291 15.24 15.61 -7.15
CA LEU A 291 14.99 14.86 -8.38
C LEU A 291 16.29 14.27 -8.97
N LYS A 292 17.43 14.97 -8.84
CA LYS A 292 18.74 14.43 -9.26
C LYS A 292 19.13 13.20 -8.43
N TRP A 293 18.77 13.17 -7.14
CA TRP A 293 18.99 11.98 -6.32
C TRP A 293 18.13 10.81 -6.79
N VAL A 294 16.87 11.06 -7.14
CA VAL A 294 15.98 10.03 -7.71
C VAL A 294 16.56 9.50 -9.03
N VAL A 295 17.03 10.36 -9.92
CA VAL A 295 17.68 9.96 -11.18
C VAL A 295 18.89 9.06 -10.91
N ARG A 296 19.75 9.46 -9.98
CA ARG A 296 20.98 8.72 -9.67
C ARG A 296 20.70 7.34 -9.08
N ASP A 297 19.78 7.27 -8.11
CA ASP A 297 19.64 6.11 -7.24
C ASP A 297 18.47 5.17 -7.65
N ILE A 298 17.51 5.65 -8.45
CA ILE A 298 16.34 4.87 -8.90
C ILE A 298 16.26 4.77 -10.41
N GLU A 299 16.23 5.92 -11.10
CA GLU A 299 15.99 5.93 -12.56
C GLU A 299 17.14 5.26 -13.33
N ASN A 300 18.39 5.50 -12.90
CA ASN A 300 19.59 4.89 -13.50
C ASN A 300 19.92 3.49 -12.95
N TYR A 301 19.07 2.93 -12.11
CA TYR A 301 19.27 1.59 -11.58
C TYR A 301 19.21 0.54 -12.70
N ASN A 302 20.30 -0.22 -12.85
CA ASN A 302 20.39 -1.31 -13.80
C ASN A 302 20.43 -2.65 -13.07
N PRO A 303 19.31 -3.40 -13.04
CA PRO A 303 19.24 -4.68 -12.32
C PRO A 303 20.23 -5.73 -12.84
N MET A 304 20.62 -5.66 -14.11
CA MET A 304 21.58 -6.62 -14.69
C MET A 304 23.00 -6.40 -14.14
N GLU A 305 23.41 -5.15 -13.97
CA GLU A 305 24.72 -4.85 -13.36
C GLU A 305 24.79 -5.34 -11.91
N GLU A 306 23.70 -5.23 -11.15
CA GLU A 306 23.66 -5.67 -9.77
C GLU A 306 23.70 -7.21 -9.67
N ILE A 307 22.98 -7.91 -10.54
CA ILE A 307 23.06 -9.38 -10.64
C ILE A 307 24.47 -9.83 -11.00
N GLU A 308 25.16 -9.13 -11.89
CA GLU A 308 26.56 -9.42 -12.23
C GLU A 308 27.50 -9.18 -11.06
N LYS A 309 27.34 -8.09 -10.29
CA LYS A 309 28.12 -7.83 -9.07
C LYS A 309 27.89 -8.90 -8.01
N MET A 310 26.63 -9.31 -7.79
CA MET A 310 26.31 -10.39 -6.85
C MET A 310 26.95 -11.72 -7.25
N LYS A 311 26.90 -12.08 -8.54
CA LYS A 311 27.58 -13.29 -9.05
C LYS A 311 29.10 -13.22 -8.91
N ALA A 312 29.69 -12.04 -9.15
CA ALA A 312 31.12 -11.83 -8.99
C ALA A 312 31.58 -11.87 -7.52
N ALA A 313 30.74 -11.44 -6.59
CA ALA A 313 30.99 -11.55 -5.15
C ALA A 313 30.89 -13.01 -4.67
N ALA A 314 29.84 -13.73 -5.04
CA ALA A 314 29.64 -15.14 -4.70
C ALA A 314 30.73 -16.07 -5.30
N GLY A 315 31.29 -15.72 -6.44
CA GLY A 315 32.41 -16.49 -7.06
C GLY A 315 33.78 -16.21 -6.45
N LYS A 316 33.89 -15.29 -5.47
CA LYS A 316 35.16 -15.04 -4.71
C LYS A 316 35.21 -15.75 -3.36
N GLU A 317 34.08 -16.30 -2.90
CA GLU A 317 34.00 -17.06 -1.64
C GLU A 317 34.01 -18.60 -1.86
N ALA A 318 34.15 -19.05 -3.11
CA ALA A 318 34.29 -20.45 -3.50
C ALA A 318 35.75 -20.74 -3.95
#